data_b8ab54536d2a61d429e87e78a8f7b0d2
#
_entry.id   b8ab54536d2a61d429e87e78a8f7b0d2
#
_cell.length_a   1.000
_cell.length_b   1.000
_cell.length_c   1.000
_cell.angle_alpha   90.00
_cell.angle_beta   90.00
_cell.angle_gamma   90.00
#
_symmetry.space_group_name_H-M   'P 1'
#
loop_
_entity.id
_entity.type
_entity.pdbx_description
1 polymer ?
#
loop_
_entity_poly.entity_id
_entity_poly.type
_entity_poly.pdbx_seq_one_letter_code
_entity_poly.pdbx_strand_id
1 'polypeptide(L)'
;MSFADMVAKLRVSLALQPLITALFANSPFTEDRPNGFRSMRSNIWLHTDPDRTGMLPFAFEDGMGFERYVDYALDVPMYFVKRGDTYHDVAGADFKALLRGELPQMPGERATLSDWANHLSTIFPEVRLKRFLEMRGADMGPGAHVTALPALCAGLFYDPQALDQAAQLVRPWTADERQALRRAVPAQALDATIGGRDLRSVARDVLTIARGGLTSRGRR
;
A
#
# COMPACT_ATOMS: atom_id res chain seq x y z
N MET A 1 -14.60 -6.79 8.84
CA MET A 1 -13.96 -7.33 7.61
C MET A 1 -13.65 -8.79 7.89
N SER A 2 -14.21 -9.72 7.11
CA SER A 2 -13.90 -11.15 7.22
C SER A 2 -12.49 -11.41 6.65
N PHE A 3 -11.95 -12.61 6.92
CA PHE A 3 -10.67 -13.04 6.36
C PHE A 3 -10.65 -12.96 4.81
N ALA A 4 -11.62 -13.59 4.15
CA ALA A 4 -11.71 -13.59 2.68
C ALA A 4 -11.88 -12.18 2.10
N ASP A 5 -12.68 -11.34 2.74
CA ASP A 5 -12.88 -9.94 2.34
C ASP A 5 -11.59 -9.12 2.47
N MET A 6 -10.81 -9.35 3.54
CA MET A 6 -9.52 -8.69 3.73
C MET A 6 -8.54 -9.07 2.61
N VAL A 7 -8.39 -10.36 2.31
CA VAL A 7 -7.45 -10.86 1.29
C VAL A 7 -7.83 -10.33 -0.09
N ALA A 8 -9.12 -10.40 -0.46
CA ALA A 8 -9.60 -9.89 -1.75
C ALA A 8 -9.30 -8.40 -1.91
N LYS A 9 -9.66 -7.60 -0.91
CA LYS A 9 -9.43 -6.15 -0.90
C LYS A 9 -7.94 -5.79 -0.91
N LEU A 10 -7.12 -6.49 -0.14
CA LEU A 10 -5.67 -6.25 -0.11
C LEU A 10 -5.04 -6.52 -1.48
N ARG A 11 -5.37 -7.64 -2.12
CA ARG A 11 -4.88 -7.99 -3.46
C ARG A 11 -5.25 -6.94 -4.51
N VAL A 12 -6.53 -6.59 -4.57
CA VAL A 12 -7.02 -5.58 -5.52
C VAL A 12 -6.40 -4.22 -5.24
N SER A 13 -6.32 -3.82 -3.97
CA SER A 13 -5.70 -2.56 -3.56
C SER A 13 -4.23 -2.47 -3.98
N LEU A 14 -3.45 -3.52 -3.70
CA LEU A 14 -2.02 -3.56 -4.09
C LEU A 14 -1.86 -3.52 -5.60
N ALA A 15 -2.64 -4.33 -6.35
CA ALA A 15 -2.55 -4.36 -7.80
C ALA A 15 -2.90 -3.00 -8.44
N LEU A 16 -3.93 -2.32 -7.92
CA LEU A 16 -4.37 -1.02 -8.43
C LEU A 16 -3.58 0.17 -7.87
N GLN A 17 -2.74 -0.03 -6.85
CA GLN A 17 -2.04 1.07 -6.21
C GLN A 17 -1.21 1.94 -7.18
N PRO A 18 -0.42 1.38 -8.11
CA PRO A 18 0.30 2.19 -9.09
C PRO A 18 -0.64 2.97 -10.03
N LEU A 19 -1.76 2.39 -10.44
CA LEU A 19 -2.77 3.08 -11.26
C LEU A 19 -3.41 4.24 -10.48
N ILE A 20 -3.72 4.05 -9.20
CA ILE A 20 -4.25 5.11 -8.33
C ILE A 20 -3.20 6.22 -8.18
N THR A 21 -1.93 5.87 -7.99
CA THR A 21 -0.83 6.85 -8.01
C THR A 21 -0.82 7.63 -9.32
N ALA A 22 -0.97 6.97 -10.47
CA ALA A 22 -1.00 7.62 -11.78
C ALA A 22 -2.18 8.57 -11.97
N LEU A 23 -3.37 8.20 -11.47
CA LEU A 23 -4.57 9.04 -11.52
C LEU A 23 -4.44 10.32 -10.69
N PHE A 24 -3.74 10.22 -9.57
CA PHE A 24 -3.58 11.31 -8.60
C PHE A 24 -2.17 11.92 -8.60
N ALA A 25 -1.34 11.62 -9.61
CA ALA A 25 0.00 12.17 -9.72
C ALA A 25 -0.04 13.71 -9.79
N ASN A 26 0.57 14.38 -8.81
CA ASN A 26 0.49 15.83 -8.65
C ASN A 26 1.70 16.44 -7.92
N SER A 27 2.90 15.86 -8.09
CA SER A 27 4.12 16.40 -7.48
C SER A 27 5.26 16.58 -8.50
N PRO A 28 5.04 17.39 -9.59
CA PRO A 28 6.03 17.56 -10.66
C PRO A 28 7.08 18.64 -10.36
N PHE A 29 7.03 19.29 -9.21
CA PHE A 29 7.96 20.37 -8.84
C PHE A 29 8.70 20.02 -7.54
N THR A 30 9.97 20.44 -7.47
CA THR A 30 10.80 20.46 -6.26
C THR A 30 11.53 21.80 -6.22
N GLU A 31 11.43 22.56 -5.12
CA GLU A 31 12.02 23.89 -4.96
C GLU A 31 11.70 24.82 -6.16
N ASP A 32 10.41 24.88 -6.51
CA ASP A 32 9.84 25.71 -7.60
C ASP A 32 10.36 25.36 -9.00
N ARG A 33 11.00 24.21 -9.19
CA ARG A 33 11.52 23.75 -10.49
C ARG A 33 10.88 22.44 -10.91
N PRO A 34 10.61 22.21 -12.21
CA PRO A 34 10.22 20.91 -12.71
C PRO A 34 11.27 19.84 -12.36
N ASN A 35 10.83 18.72 -11.76
CA ASN A 35 11.72 17.64 -11.29
C ASN A 35 11.79 16.45 -12.25
N GLY A 36 11.09 16.47 -13.37
CA GLY A 36 11.07 15.40 -14.36
C GLY A 36 10.09 14.26 -14.07
N PHE A 37 9.36 14.31 -12.95
CA PHE A 37 8.37 13.31 -12.58
C PHE A 37 6.95 13.88 -12.62
N ARG A 38 5.95 13.00 -12.78
CA ARG A 38 4.54 13.32 -12.56
C ARG A 38 4.18 13.17 -11.08
N SER A 39 4.78 12.16 -10.42
CA SER A 39 4.71 11.93 -8.98
C SER A 39 6.11 11.77 -8.40
N MET A 40 6.72 12.87 -7.99
CA MET A 40 7.99 12.87 -7.27
C MET A 40 7.85 12.16 -5.92
N ARG A 41 6.71 12.32 -5.24
CA ARG A 41 6.41 11.59 -4.03
C ARG A 41 6.53 10.08 -4.22
N SER A 42 5.95 9.52 -5.29
CA SER A 42 6.06 8.09 -5.57
C SER A 42 7.49 7.68 -5.93
N ASN A 43 8.24 8.54 -6.64
CA ASN A 43 9.66 8.30 -6.91
C ASN A 43 10.48 8.19 -5.62
N ILE A 44 10.25 9.09 -4.65
CA ILE A 44 10.93 9.02 -3.34
C ILE A 44 10.67 7.68 -2.67
N TRP A 45 9.42 7.16 -2.69
CA TRP A 45 9.06 5.87 -2.10
C TRP A 45 9.71 4.67 -2.81
N LEU A 46 10.18 4.79 -4.05
CA LEU A 46 10.98 3.73 -4.70
C LEU A 46 12.38 3.60 -4.11
N HIS A 47 12.88 4.64 -3.47
CA HIS A 47 14.25 4.74 -2.95
C HIS A 47 14.32 4.79 -1.42
N THR A 48 13.22 4.51 -0.74
CA THR A 48 13.18 4.36 0.72
C THR A 48 13.61 2.94 1.13
N ASP A 49 13.62 2.69 2.45
CA ASP A 49 14.01 1.41 3.05
C ASP A 49 13.23 0.22 2.43
N PRO A 50 13.89 -0.69 1.70
CA PRO A 50 13.22 -1.79 0.99
C PRO A 50 12.64 -2.86 1.92
N ASP A 51 13.13 -2.98 3.15
CA ASP A 51 12.68 -4.02 4.09
C ASP A 51 11.27 -3.76 4.59
N ARG A 52 10.82 -2.50 4.54
CA ARG A 52 9.52 -2.08 5.08
C ARG A 52 8.61 -1.36 4.13
N THR A 53 9.03 -1.12 2.88
CA THR A 53 8.27 -0.40 1.87
C THR A 53 7.94 -1.29 0.67
N GLY A 54 7.08 -0.81 -0.21
CA GLY A 54 6.84 -1.44 -1.50
C GLY A 54 5.58 -2.28 -1.58
N MET A 55 5.54 -3.06 -2.64
CA MET A 55 4.48 -4.04 -2.91
C MET A 55 4.74 -5.28 -2.05
N LEU A 56 3.69 -5.91 -1.57
CA LEU A 56 3.77 -7.15 -0.80
C LEU A 56 3.55 -8.37 -1.75
N PRO A 57 4.58 -8.95 -2.38
CA PRO A 57 4.40 -10.02 -3.36
C PRO A 57 3.63 -11.22 -2.79
N PHE A 58 3.92 -11.58 -1.54
CA PHE A 58 3.28 -12.69 -0.84
C PHE A 58 1.75 -12.51 -0.67
N ALA A 59 1.23 -11.29 -0.80
CA ALA A 59 -0.21 -11.05 -0.75
C ALA A 59 -0.97 -11.73 -1.90
N PHE A 60 -0.28 -12.04 -3.00
CA PHE A 60 -0.85 -12.69 -4.17
C PHE A 60 -0.67 -14.21 -4.18
N GLU A 61 0.09 -14.75 -3.23
CA GLU A 61 0.34 -16.17 -3.08
C GLU A 61 -0.84 -16.89 -2.39
N ASP A 62 -0.90 -18.21 -2.57
CA ASP A 62 -1.84 -19.03 -1.81
C ASP A 62 -1.48 -19.01 -0.31
N GLY A 63 -2.49 -19.14 0.54
CA GLY A 63 -2.29 -19.08 2.00
C GLY A 63 -2.16 -17.67 2.58
N MET A 64 -2.37 -16.61 1.76
CA MET A 64 -2.39 -15.25 2.32
C MET A 64 -3.50 -15.09 3.35
N GLY A 65 -3.17 -14.56 4.52
CA GLY A 65 -4.05 -14.31 5.64
C GLY A 65 -3.48 -13.35 6.66
N PHE A 66 -4.16 -13.21 7.80
CA PHE A 66 -3.66 -12.38 8.90
C PHE A 66 -2.34 -12.91 9.45
N GLU A 67 -2.21 -14.22 9.61
CA GLU A 67 -1.01 -14.88 10.10
C GLU A 67 0.18 -14.61 9.20
N ARG A 68 0.00 -14.75 7.87
CA ARG A 68 1.06 -14.47 6.89
C ARG A 68 1.50 -13.00 6.91
N TYR A 69 0.56 -12.07 7.16
CA TYR A 69 0.89 -10.66 7.32
C TYR A 69 1.64 -10.40 8.62
N VAL A 70 1.29 -11.09 9.71
CA VAL A 70 2.00 -11.02 10.99
C VAL A 70 3.43 -11.56 10.84
N ASP A 71 3.61 -12.70 10.17
CA ASP A 71 4.93 -13.27 9.89
C ASP A 71 5.82 -12.26 9.15
N TYR A 72 5.30 -11.66 8.08
CA TYR A 72 5.99 -10.58 7.38
C TYR A 72 6.36 -9.43 8.32
N ALA A 73 5.42 -8.96 9.13
CA ALA A 73 5.68 -7.86 10.03
C ALA A 73 6.72 -8.18 11.12
N LEU A 74 6.77 -9.42 11.58
CA LEU A 74 7.78 -9.92 12.52
C LEU A 74 9.18 -10.00 11.88
N ASP A 75 9.27 -10.17 10.56
CA ASP A 75 10.53 -10.25 9.82
C ASP A 75 11.08 -8.85 9.45
N VAL A 76 10.27 -7.80 9.53
CA VAL A 76 10.75 -6.43 9.29
C VAL A 76 11.66 -5.99 10.45
N PRO A 77 12.88 -5.51 10.19
CA PRO A 77 13.79 -5.03 11.25
C PRO A 77 13.19 -3.89 12.06
N MET A 78 13.42 -3.85 13.36
CA MET A 78 12.93 -2.77 14.22
C MET A 78 13.68 -1.45 13.97
N TYR A 79 13.08 -0.34 14.38
CA TYR A 79 13.76 0.95 14.52
C TYR A 79 14.02 1.28 15.99
N PHE A 80 13.02 1.16 16.84
CA PHE A 80 13.11 1.56 18.24
C PHE A 80 12.20 0.71 19.12
N VAL A 81 12.50 0.71 20.40
CA VAL A 81 11.61 0.29 21.50
C VAL A 81 11.33 1.49 22.38
N LYS A 82 10.07 1.72 22.75
CA LYS A 82 9.70 2.83 23.65
C LYS A 82 9.44 2.32 25.06
N ARG A 83 10.06 2.96 26.07
CA ARG A 83 9.81 2.73 27.49
C ARG A 83 9.55 4.08 28.18
N GLY A 84 8.33 4.28 28.66
CA GLY A 84 7.91 5.62 29.14
C GLY A 84 8.06 6.67 28.04
N ASP A 85 8.85 7.70 28.30
CA ASP A 85 9.16 8.78 27.34
C ASP A 85 10.49 8.58 26.59
N THR A 86 11.19 7.46 26.87
CA THR A 86 12.49 7.18 26.28
C THR A 86 12.34 6.25 25.05
N TYR A 87 13.00 6.64 23.95
CA TYR A 87 13.18 5.81 22.77
C TYR A 87 14.56 5.15 22.81
N HIS A 88 14.59 3.84 22.80
CA HIS A 88 15.80 3.02 22.69
C HIS A 88 16.03 2.70 21.23
N ASP A 89 17.18 3.10 20.70
CA ASP A 89 17.58 2.77 19.34
C ASP A 89 17.93 1.27 19.26
N VAL A 90 17.19 0.53 18.46
CA VAL A 90 17.40 -0.88 18.18
C VAL A 90 17.32 -1.11 16.66
N ALA A 91 17.73 -0.12 15.87
CA ALA A 91 17.64 -0.17 14.42
C ALA A 91 18.33 -1.42 13.86
N GLY A 92 17.63 -2.14 13.00
CA GLY A 92 18.09 -3.39 12.38
C GLY A 92 17.88 -4.65 13.25
N ALA A 93 17.41 -4.53 14.49
CA ALA A 93 17.22 -5.69 15.37
C ALA A 93 15.96 -6.49 15.03
N ASP A 94 15.99 -7.78 15.33
CA ASP A 94 14.90 -8.72 15.12
C ASP A 94 13.82 -8.58 16.20
N PHE A 95 12.57 -8.34 15.81
CA PHE A 95 11.44 -8.28 16.74
C PHE A 95 11.22 -9.60 17.47
N LYS A 96 11.52 -10.74 16.85
CA LYS A 96 11.42 -12.05 17.47
C LYS A 96 12.42 -12.22 18.61
N ALA A 97 13.60 -11.59 18.54
CA ALA A 97 14.55 -11.56 19.65
C ALA A 97 13.99 -10.80 20.87
N LEU A 98 13.30 -9.66 20.64
CA LEU A 98 12.60 -8.94 21.70
C LEU A 98 11.47 -9.78 22.33
N LEU A 99 10.72 -10.56 21.53
CA LEU A 99 9.69 -11.46 22.04
C LEU A 99 10.28 -12.50 23.01
N ARG A 100 11.49 -13.02 22.73
CA ARG A 100 12.17 -14.00 23.55
C ARG A 100 12.94 -13.41 24.74
N GLY A 101 13.12 -12.08 24.78
CA GLY A 101 13.96 -11.40 25.80
C GLY A 101 15.46 -11.52 25.53
N GLU A 102 15.83 -11.76 24.28
CA GLU A 102 17.20 -12.00 23.81
C GLU A 102 17.78 -10.79 23.05
N LEU A 103 17.14 -9.63 23.12
CA LEU A 103 17.61 -8.45 22.42
C LEU A 103 18.87 -7.90 23.10
N PRO A 104 20.04 -7.84 22.42
CA PRO A 104 21.31 -7.45 23.07
C PRO A 104 21.27 -6.02 23.63
N GLN A 105 20.55 -5.12 22.99
CA GLN A 105 20.40 -3.72 23.42
C GLN A 105 19.51 -3.57 24.67
N MET A 106 18.69 -4.59 24.99
CA MET A 106 17.73 -4.58 26.11
C MET A 106 17.64 -5.99 26.76
N PRO A 107 18.72 -6.48 27.39
CA PRO A 107 18.78 -7.84 27.92
C PRO A 107 17.65 -8.13 28.92
N GLY A 108 16.93 -9.24 28.70
CA GLY A 108 15.82 -9.67 29.56
C GLY A 108 14.48 -8.98 29.34
N GLU A 109 14.47 -7.85 28.60
CA GLU A 109 13.23 -7.17 28.22
C GLU A 109 12.46 -7.94 27.18
N ARG A 110 11.14 -8.05 27.35
CA ARG A 110 10.25 -8.73 26.42
C ARG A 110 9.29 -7.76 25.76
N ALA A 111 8.89 -8.08 24.54
CA ALA A 111 7.93 -7.27 23.78
C ALA A 111 6.57 -7.17 24.49
N THR A 112 6.01 -5.98 24.48
CA THR A 112 4.65 -5.67 24.91
C THR A 112 3.73 -5.48 23.70
N LEU A 113 2.42 -5.42 23.90
CA LEU A 113 1.47 -5.04 22.85
C LEU A 113 1.72 -3.62 22.34
N SER A 114 2.25 -2.72 23.19
CA SER A 114 2.63 -1.37 22.77
C SER A 114 3.83 -1.40 21.82
N ASP A 115 4.82 -2.26 22.07
CA ASP A 115 5.97 -2.43 21.17
C ASP A 115 5.51 -2.96 19.81
N TRP A 116 4.61 -3.94 19.80
CA TRP A 116 4.02 -4.44 18.56
C TRP A 116 3.27 -3.34 17.80
N ALA A 117 2.44 -2.55 18.46
CA ALA A 117 1.72 -1.45 17.84
C ALA A 117 2.67 -0.37 17.27
N ASN A 118 3.73 -0.04 18.00
CA ASN A 118 4.77 0.88 17.55
C ASN A 118 5.52 0.31 16.34
N HIS A 119 5.91 -0.98 16.39
CA HIS A 119 6.59 -1.64 15.30
C HIS A 119 5.74 -1.64 14.01
N LEU A 120 4.45 -2.01 14.10
CA LEU A 120 3.53 -1.94 12.95
C LEU A 120 3.40 -0.52 12.39
N SER A 121 3.58 0.51 13.20
CA SER A 121 3.54 1.90 12.74
C SER A 121 4.74 2.28 11.86
N THR A 122 5.85 1.53 11.95
CA THR A 122 7.09 1.76 11.19
C THR A 122 7.17 0.94 9.88
N ILE A 123 6.14 0.18 9.55
CA ILE A 123 6.06 -0.62 8.31
C ILE A 123 5.23 0.18 7.28
N PHE A 124 5.77 0.39 6.08
CA PHE A 124 5.23 1.33 5.10
C PHE A 124 5.00 0.72 3.70
N PRO A 125 4.32 -0.44 3.57
CA PRO A 125 3.97 -0.97 2.26
C PRO A 125 3.01 -0.04 1.51
N GLU A 126 2.86 -0.24 0.22
CA GLU A 126 1.93 0.55 -0.64
C GLU A 126 0.48 0.50 -0.14
N VAL A 127 0.08 -0.65 0.41
CA VAL A 127 -1.18 -0.83 1.15
C VAL A 127 -0.87 -1.50 2.47
N ARG A 128 -1.17 -0.81 3.57
CA ARG A 128 -0.87 -1.30 4.91
C ARG A 128 -2.11 -1.88 5.58
N LEU A 129 -1.98 -3.10 6.12
CA LEU A 129 -3.02 -3.72 6.94
C LEU A 129 -2.91 -3.22 8.39
N LYS A 130 -3.99 -2.64 8.85
CA LYS A 130 -4.26 -2.28 10.25
C LYS A 130 -5.60 -2.93 10.66
N ARG A 131 -6.39 -2.25 11.50
CA ARG A 131 -7.82 -2.58 11.66
C ARG A 131 -8.64 -2.30 10.39
N PHE A 132 -8.00 -1.67 9.42
CA PHE A 132 -8.49 -1.32 8.08
C PHE A 132 -7.32 -1.41 7.08
N LEU A 133 -7.61 -1.39 5.80
CA LEU A 133 -6.60 -1.24 4.77
C LEU A 133 -6.33 0.25 4.53
N GLU A 134 -5.08 0.64 4.67
CA GLU A 134 -4.61 2.01 4.45
C GLU A 134 -3.91 2.10 3.09
N MET A 135 -4.54 2.78 2.14
CA MET A 135 -3.95 3.06 0.83
C MET A 135 -3.05 4.29 0.89
N ARG A 136 -1.83 4.21 0.37
CA ARG A 136 -0.77 5.17 0.68
C ARG A 136 -0.15 5.86 -0.53
N GLY A 137 -0.44 5.46 -1.77
CA GLY A 137 0.33 5.84 -2.95
C GLY A 137 -0.07 7.16 -3.61
N ALA A 138 -1.29 7.66 -3.41
CA ALA A 138 -1.75 8.86 -4.07
C ALA A 138 -1.05 10.14 -3.59
N ASP A 139 -0.77 11.07 -4.50
CA ASP A 139 -0.30 12.41 -4.16
C ASP A 139 -1.44 13.24 -3.59
N MET A 140 -1.11 14.27 -2.81
CA MET A 140 -2.04 15.32 -2.45
C MET A 140 -2.37 16.16 -3.69
N GLY A 141 -3.62 16.54 -3.85
CA GLY A 141 -4.10 17.36 -4.95
C GLY A 141 -5.07 18.45 -4.51
N PRO A 142 -5.64 19.21 -5.45
CA PRO A 142 -6.66 20.21 -5.16
C PRO A 142 -7.91 19.59 -4.55
N GLY A 143 -8.82 20.42 -4.01
CA GLY A 143 -9.99 19.98 -3.26
C GLY A 143 -10.82 18.87 -3.91
N ALA A 144 -10.93 18.87 -5.24
CA ALA A 144 -11.60 17.79 -5.97
C ALA A 144 -10.91 16.43 -5.82
N HIS A 145 -9.58 16.38 -5.74
CA HIS A 145 -8.82 15.13 -5.51
C HIS A 145 -9.05 14.57 -4.11
N VAL A 146 -9.18 15.44 -3.10
CA VAL A 146 -9.42 15.05 -1.70
C VAL A 146 -10.72 14.26 -1.55
N THR A 147 -11.74 14.60 -2.35
CA THR A 147 -13.03 13.90 -2.35
C THR A 147 -13.07 12.74 -3.35
N ALA A 148 -12.36 12.84 -4.48
CA ALA A 148 -12.37 11.83 -5.52
C ALA A 148 -11.66 10.53 -5.08
N LEU A 149 -10.54 10.62 -4.34
CA LEU A 149 -9.81 9.44 -3.89
C LEU A 149 -10.64 8.53 -2.97
N PRO A 150 -11.26 9.02 -1.88
CA PRO A 150 -12.13 8.18 -1.06
C PRO A 150 -13.38 7.71 -1.82
N ALA A 151 -13.93 8.50 -2.75
CA ALA A 151 -15.05 8.06 -3.59
C ALA A 151 -14.64 6.89 -4.49
N LEU A 152 -13.47 6.95 -5.14
CA LEU A 152 -12.91 5.86 -5.92
C LEU A 152 -12.78 4.58 -5.07
N CYS A 153 -12.16 4.69 -3.90
CA CYS A 153 -11.97 3.57 -2.99
C CYS A 153 -13.32 3.01 -2.49
N ALA A 154 -14.26 3.87 -2.12
CA ALA A 154 -15.57 3.45 -1.67
C ALA A 154 -16.33 2.69 -2.77
N GLY A 155 -16.24 3.17 -4.01
CA GLY A 155 -16.87 2.51 -5.17
C GLY A 155 -16.27 1.13 -5.46
N LEU A 156 -14.96 0.99 -5.36
CA LEU A 156 -14.27 -0.27 -5.67
C LEU A 156 -14.39 -1.32 -4.56
N PHE A 157 -14.34 -0.92 -3.28
CA PHE A 157 -14.09 -1.86 -2.18
C PHE A 157 -15.32 -2.13 -1.28
N TYR A 158 -16.39 -1.35 -1.39
CA TYR A 158 -17.56 -1.49 -0.53
C TYR A 158 -18.82 -2.00 -1.25
N ASP A 159 -18.71 -2.28 -2.55
CA ASP A 159 -19.70 -3.01 -3.32
C ASP A 159 -19.10 -4.36 -3.76
N PRO A 160 -19.72 -5.52 -3.44
CA PRO A 160 -19.14 -6.82 -3.76
C PRO A 160 -18.95 -7.05 -5.26
N GLN A 161 -19.88 -6.60 -6.09
CA GLN A 161 -19.81 -6.77 -7.53
C GLN A 161 -18.69 -5.91 -8.13
N ALA A 162 -18.51 -4.68 -7.66
CA ALA A 162 -17.41 -3.82 -8.07
C ALA A 162 -16.06 -4.41 -7.66
N LEU A 163 -15.95 -4.96 -6.45
CA LEU A 163 -14.74 -5.64 -5.99
C LEU A 163 -14.40 -6.84 -6.85
N ASP A 164 -15.38 -7.67 -7.19
CA ASP A 164 -15.19 -8.84 -8.06
C ASP A 164 -14.76 -8.43 -9.48
N GLN A 165 -15.38 -7.41 -10.06
CA GLN A 165 -14.98 -6.86 -11.36
C GLN A 165 -13.54 -6.31 -11.34
N ALA A 166 -13.17 -5.57 -10.30
CA ALA A 166 -11.81 -5.07 -10.12
C ALA A 166 -10.81 -6.24 -9.95
N ALA A 167 -11.17 -7.28 -9.19
CA ALA A 167 -10.36 -8.48 -9.05
C ALA A 167 -10.14 -9.21 -10.38
N GLN A 168 -11.19 -9.35 -11.20
CA GLN A 168 -11.10 -9.94 -12.53
C GLN A 168 -10.20 -9.11 -13.46
N LEU A 169 -10.28 -7.79 -13.40
CA LEU A 169 -9.46 -6.88 -14.20
C LEU A 169 -7.97 -7.04 -13.90
N VAL A 170 -7.59 -7.14 -12.63
CA VAL A 170 -6.18 -7.21 -12.21
C VAL A 170 -5.63 -8.64 -12.18
N ARG A 171 -6.47 -9.66 -12.23
CA ARG A 171 -6.09 -11.07 -12.13
C ARG A 171 -5.02 -11.52 -13.14
N PRO A 172 -5.04 -11.08 -14.42
CA PRO A 172 -4.02 -11.48 -15.40
C PRO A 172 -2.64 -10.90 -15.15
N TRP A 173 -2.51 -9.83 -14.32
CA TRP A 173 -1.25 -9.14 -14.16
C TRP A 173 -0.26 -9.95 -13.35
N THR A 174 0.91 -10.17 -13.92
CA THR A 174 2.02 -10.87 -13.25
C THR A 174 2.67 -9.99 -12.17
N ALA A 175 3.49 -10.60 -11.31
CA ALA A 175 4.26 -9.87 -10.31
C ALA A 175 5.21 -8.86 -10.98
N ASP A 176 5.87 -9.27 -12.07
CA ASP A 176 6.82 -8.42 -12.80
C ASP A 176 6.12 -7.23 -13.47
N GLU A 177 4.95 -7.44 -14.07
CA GLU A 177 4.15 -6.34 -14.64
C GLU A 177 3.72 -5.33 -13.57
N ARG A 178 3.25 -5.78 -12.41
CA ARG A 178 2.90 -4.88 -11.30
C ARG A 178 4.10 -4.08 -10.82
N GLN A 179 5.28 -4.71 -10.70
CA GLN A 179 6.52 -4.03 -10.31
C GLN A 179 7.03 -3.08 -11.40
N ALA A 180 6.92 -3.47 -12.66
CA ALA A 180 7.27 -2.61 -13.79
C ALA A 180 6.39 -1.36 -13.82
N LEU A 181 5.07 -1.52 -13.64
CA LEU A 181 4.14 -0.40 -13.55
C LEU A 181 4.47 0.52 -12.37
N ARG A 182 4.74 -0.05 -11.17
CA ARG A 182 5.13 0.73 -10.00
C ARG A 182 6.35 1.60 -10.27
N ARG A 183 7.35 1.08 -10.99
CA ARG A 183 8.56 1.84 -11.36
C ARG A 183 8.33 2.88 -12.45
N ALA A 184 7.42 2.62 -13.39
CA ALA A 184 7.14 3.51 -14.50
C ALA A 184 6.28 4.73 -14.10
N VAL A 185 5.31 4.53 -13.24
CA VAL A 185 4.29 5.53 -12.87
C VAL A 185 4.86 6.85 -12.35
N PRO A 186 5.92 6.93 -11.54
CA PRO A 186 6.45 8.21 -11.10
C PRO A 186 6.77 9.18 -12.24
N ALA A 187 7.33 8.69 -13.33
CA ALA A 187 7.68 9.51 -14.49
C ALA A 187 6.57 9.58 -15.54
N GLN A 188 5.87 8.47 -15.79
CA GLN A 188 4.95 8.33 -16.91
C GLN A 188 3.48 8.57 -16.52
N ALA A 189 3.11 8.38 -15.24
CA ALA A 189 1.72 8.43 -14.78
C ALA A 189 0.81 7.58 -15.69
N LEU A 190 -0.24 8.18 -16.25
CA LEU A 190 -1.20 7.49 -17.14
C LEU A 190 -0.65 7.16 -18.54
N ASP A 191 0.56 7.57 -18.89
CA ASP A 191 1.21 7.19 -20.14
C ASP A 191 1.94 5.82 -20.04
N ALA A 192 1.97 5.21 -18.86
CA ALA A 192 2.49 3.86 -18.64
C ALA A 192 1.56 2.77 -19.25
N THR A 193 2.03 1.52 -19.23
CA THR A 193 1.28 0.34 -19.72
C THR A 193 1.25 -0.77 -18.67
N ILE A 194 0.26 -1.64 -18.72
CA ILE A 194 0.13 -2.86 -17.90
C ILE A 194 -0.61 -3.95 -18.68
N GLY A 195 -0.11 -5.18 -18.65
CA GLY A 195 -0.75 -6.32 -19.33
C GLY A 195 -0.97 -6.07 -20.83
N GLY A 196 -0.02 -5.39 -21.50
CA GLY A 196 -0.12 -5.03 -22.91
C GLY A 196 -1.16 -3.95 -23.22
N ARG A 197 -1.76 -3.30 -22.22
CA ARG A 197 -2.78 -2.27 -22.38
C ARG A 197 -2.24 -0.89 -21.96
N ASP A 198 -2.72 0.14 -22.63
CA ASP A 198 -2.56 1.53 -22.21
C ASP A 198 -3.23 1.78 -20.85
N LEU A 199 -2.49 2.39 -19.90
CA LEU A 199 -2.96 2.59 -18.53
C LEU A 199 -4.17 3.55 -18.46
N ARG A 200 -4.31 4.49 -19.40
CA ARG A 200 -5.51 5.35 -19.50
C ARG A 200 -6.76 4.54 -19.79
N SER A 201 -6.65 3.52 -20.65
CA SER A 201 -7.75 2.61 -20.96
C SER A 201 -8.14 1.81 -19.71
N VAL A 202 -7.15 1.25 -19.00
CA VAL A 202 -7.39 0.52 -17.75
C VAL A 202 -7.98 1.44 -16.67
N ALA A 203 -7.53 2.68 -16.58
CA ALA A 203 -8.06 3.67 -15.65
C ALA A 203 -9.55 3.97 -15.91
N ARG A 204 -9.98 4.06 -17.18
CA ARG A 204 -11.41 4.22 -17.53
C ARG A 204 -12.25 3.04 -17.07
N ASP A 205 -11.75 1.81 -17.24
CA ASP A 205 -12.43 0.62 -16.75
C ASP A 205 -12.59 0.66 -15.23
N VAL A 206 -11.51 0.98 -14.50
CA VAL A 206 -11.51 1.10 -13.03
C VAL A 206 -12.49 2.18 -12.56
N LEU A 207 -12.51 3.35 -13.22
CA LEU A 207 -13.44 4.43 -12.90
C LEU A 207 -14.91 4.02 -13.18
N THR A 208 -15.14 3.25 -14.24
CA THR A 208 -16.47 2.73 -14.58
C THR A 208 -16.95 1.74 -13.52
N ILE A 209 -16.09 0.82 -13.08
CA ILE A 209 -16.36 -0.12 -11.99
C ILE A 209 -16.69 0.64 -10.69
N ALA A 210 -15.84 1.61 -10.31
CA ALA A 210 -16.03 2.40 -9.10
C ALA A 210 -17.33 3.19 -9.12
N ARG A 211 -17.67 3.80 -10.27
CA ARG A 211 -18.93 4.51 -10.47
C ARG A 211 -20.14 3.57 -10.30
N GLY A 212 -20.05 2.35 -10.87
CA GLY A 212 -21.09 1.31 -10.70
C GLY A 212 -21.31 0.98 -9.23
N GLY A 213 -20.24 0.74 -8.49
CA GLY A 213 -20.30 0.46 -7.06
C GLY A 213 -20.87 1.62 -6.22
N LEU A 214 -20.52 2.86 -6.52
CA LEU A 214 -21.10 4.05 -5.88
C LEU A 214 -22.60 4.17 -6.16
N THR A 215 -23.02 3.94 -7.41
CA THR A 215 -24.41 4.00 -7.81
C THR A 215 -25.23 2.92 -7.12
N SER A 216 -24.74 1.68 -7.11
CA SER A 216 -25.35 0.54 -6.40
C SER A 216 -25.58 0.85 -4.91
N ARG A 217 -24.69 1.59 -4.29
CA ARG A 217 -24.78 2.01 -2.89
C ARG A 217 -25.65 3.27 -2.66
N GLY A 218 -26.28 3.81 -3.70
CA GLY A 218 -27.06 5.05 -3.63
C GLY A 218 -26.23 6.33 -3.43
N ARG A 219 -24.96 6.28 -3.80
CA ARG A 219 -24.02 7.42 -3.74
C ARG A 219 -23.67 7.84 -5.16
N ARG A 220 -24.03 9.06 -5.52
CA ARG A 220 -23.78 9.67 -6.83
C ARG A 220 -22.66 10.70 -6.75
#